data_7fb8a9c02921d2573ee47a4206d7314f
#
_entry.id   7fb8a9c02921d2573ee47a4206d7314f
#
_cell.length_a   1.000
_cell.length_b   1.000
_cell.length_c   1.000
_cell.angle_alpha   90.00
_cell.angle_beta   90.00
_cell.angle_gamma   90.00
#
_symmetry.space_group_name_H-M   'P 1'
#
loop_
_entity.id
_entity.type
_entity.pdbx_description
1 polymer ?
#
loop_
_entity_poly.entity_id
_entity_poly.type
_entity_poly.pdbx_seq_one_letter_code
_entity_poly.pdbx_strand_id
1 'polypeptide(L)' 'MTIDIYTNHQYDRVCTFVEYQPKGNVDELAPACVLLKFVGANTHVYMTMDDVRILANQLVNALEKHNEHEEAA' A
#
# COMPACT_ATOMS: atom_id res chain seq x y z
N MET A 1 -8.99 6.21 -4.85
CA MET A 1 -9.21 5.70 -3.49
C MET A 1 -8.67 6.70 -2.49
N THR A 2 -9.45 7.02 -1.50
CA THR A 2 -9.08 7.98 -0.45
C THR A 2 -8.95 7.24 0.87
N ILE A 3 -7.86 7.47 1.58
CA ILE A 3 -7.63 6.87 2.90
C ILE A 3 -7.23 7.95 3.90
N ASP A 4 -7.37 7.63 5.18
CA ASP A 4 -6.97 8.51 6.27
C ASP A 4 -5.66 8.01 6.86
N ILE A 5 -4.70 8.92 7.02
CA ILE A 5 -3.41 8.61 7.62
C ILE A 5 -3.32 9.37 8.95
N TYR A 6 -3.05 8.61 10.02
CA TYR A 6 -2.85 9.16 11.36
C TYR A 6 -1.42 8.94 11.78
N THR A 7 -0.77 10.01 12.21
CA THR A 7 0.54 9.94 12.85
C THR A 7 0.43 10.50 14.26
N ASN A 8 1.52 10.48 15.03
CA ASN A 8 1.50 10.99 16.40
C ASN A 8 1.14 12.48 16.50
N HIS A 9 1.33 13.22 15.40
CA HIS A 9 1.17 14.68 15.41
C HIS A 9 0.25 15.21 14.33
N GLN A 10 -0.27 14.34 13.45
CA GLN A 10 -0.95 14.82 12.26
C GLN A 10 -1.96 13.80 11.75
N TYR A 11 -3.03 14.34 11.18
CA TYR A 11 -4.03 13.58 10.45
C TYR A 11 -4.11 14.14 9.03
N ASP A 12 -4.05 13.26 8.05
CA ASP A 12 -4.20 13.62 6.64
C ASP A 12 -5.19 12.70 5.96
N ARG A 13 -6.05 13.28 5.14
CA ARG A 13 -6.86 12.51 4.19
C ARG A 13 -6.19 12.59 2.84
N VAL A 14 -5.81 11.45 2.28
CA VAL A 14 -5.00 11.38 1.08
C VAL A 14 -5.61 10.44 0.04
N CYS A 15 -5.26 10.68 -1.21
CA CYS A 15 -5.53 9.72 -2.28
C CYS A 15 -4.32 8.82 -2.45
N THR A 16 -4.56 7.52 -2.68
CA THR A 16 -3.48 6.57 -2.91
C THR A 16 -3.40 6.19 -4.37
N PHE A 17 -2.18 6.03 -4.84
CA PHE A 17 -1.88 5.51 -6.17
C PHE A 17 -0.81 4.45 -6.06
N VAL A 18 -0.95 3.39 -6.84
CA VAL A 18 0.02 2.30 -6.90
C VAL A 18 0.64 2.31 -8.29
N GLU A 19 1.95 2.34 -8.34
CA GLU A 19 2.68 2.35 -9.59
C GLU A 19 3.73 1.26 -9.61
N TYR A 20 3.68 0.41 -10.64
CA TYR A 20 4.69 -0.62 -10.82
C TYR A 20 5.94 -0.01 -11.44
N GLN A 21 7.10 -0.29 -10.83
CA GLN A 21 8.40 0.13 -11.34
C GLN A 21 9.15 -1.09 -11.85
N PRO A 22 9.33 -1.26 -13.17
CA PRO A 22 10.05 -2.41 -13.69
C PRO A 22 11.52 -2.40 -13.28
N LYS A 23 12.14 -3.57 -13.35
CA LYS A 23 13.57 -3.73 -13.06
C LYS A 23 14.37 -2.72 -13.89
N GLY A 24 15.29 -2.02 -13.23
CA GLY A 24 16.15 -1.04 -13.88
C GLY A 24 15.52 0.32 -14.14
N ASN A 25 14.27 0.53 -13.74
CA ASN A 25 13.58 1.80 -14.01
C ASN A 25 14.14 2.98 -13.21
N VAL A 26 14.52 2.72 -11.96
CA VAL A 26 15.09 3.75 -11.07
C VAL A 26 16.61 3.80 -11.20
N ASP A 27 17.23 2.65 -11.30
CA ASP A 27 18.67 2.43 -11.44
C ASP A 27 18.85 1.11 -12.18
N GLU A 28 19.86 0.99 -13.02
CA GLU A 28 20.13 -0.22 -13.79
C GLU A 28 20.18 -1.49 -12.94
N LEU A 29 20.62 -1.37 -11.70
CA LEU A 29 20.75 -2.49 -10.77
C LEU A 29 19.54 -2.64 -9.86
N ALA A 30 18.59 -1.73 -9.92
CA ALA A 30 17.43 -1.76 -9.03
C ALA A 30 16.47 -2.89 -9.43
N PRO A 31 16.01 -3.71 -8.48
CA PRO A 31 14.99 -4.72 -8.76
C PRO A 31 13.64 -4.06 -9.03
N ALA A 32 12.73 -4.82 -9.63
CA ALA A 32 11.35 -4.36 -9.77
C ALA A 32 10.74 -4.09 -8.38
N CYS A 33 9.93 -3.07 -8.30
CA CYS A 33 9.28 -2.69 -7.05
C CYS A 33 7.94 -2.02 -7.32
N VAL A 34 7.23 -1.72 -6.24
CA VAL A 34 5.97 -0.96 -6.30
C VAL A 34 6.16 0.33 -5.54
N LEU A 35 5.73 1.42 -6.15
CA LEU A 35 5.68 2.72 -5.52
C LEU A 35 4.24 3.00 -5.10
N LEU A 36 4.04 3.17 -3.80
CA LEU A 36 2.76 3.57 -3.23
C LEU A 36 2.84 5.04 -2.88
N LYS A 37 2.04 5.86 -3.55
CA LYS A 37 2.02 7.31 -3.37
C LYS A 37 0.82 7.71 -2.52
N PHE A 38 1.06 8.59 -1.56
CA PHE A 38 0.01 9.20 -0.75
C PHE A 38 -0.08 10.69 -1.12
N VAL A 39 -0.95 11.00 -2.06
CA VAL A 39 -1.12 12.37 -2.54
C VAL A 39 -1.90 13.18 -1.51
N GLY A 40 -1.32 14.25 -1.04
CA GLY A 40 -1.85 15.08 0.05
C GLY A 40 -0.97 15.06 1.28
N ALA A 41 -0.26 13.97 1.54
CA ALA A 41 0.70 13.87 2.63
C ALA A 41 2.15 13.97 2.15
N ASN A 42 2.35 14.09 0.83
CA ASN A 42 3.67 14.17 0.21
C ASN A 42 4.59 13.01 0.64
N THR A 43 4.02 11.83 0.71
CA THR A 43 4.71 10.62 1.18
C THR A 43 4.69 9.57 0.09
N HIS A 44 5.82 8.92 -0.10
CA HIS A 44 5.98 7.81 -1.04
C HIS A 44 6.57 6.62 -0.31
N VAL A 45 6.09 5.43 -0.62
CA VAL A 45 6.62 4.20 -0.05
C VAL A 45 7.04 3.28 -1.20
N TYR A 46 8.30 2.87 -1.20
CA TYR A 46 8.80 1.88 -2.13
C TYR A 46 8.75 0.51 -1.47
N MET A 47 8.17 -0.44 -2.15
CA MET A 47 8.01 -1.80 -1.64
C MET A 47 8.66 -2.78 -2.61
N THR A 48 9.43 -3.73 -2.08
CA THR A 48 9.91 -4.86 -2.87
C THR A 48 8.72 -5.72 -3.29
N MET A 49 8.90 -6.54 -4.33
CA MET A 49 7.81 -7.43 -4.75
C MET A 49 7.45 -8.45 -3.68
N ASP A 50 8.42 -8.88 -2.87
CA ASP A 50 8.16 -9.78 -1.74
C ASP A 50 7.30 -9.09 -0.67
N ASP A 51 7.59 -7.84 -0.34
CA ASP A 51 6.79 -7.07 0.62
C ASP A 51 5.38 -6.84 0.10
N VAL A 52 5.22 -6.60 -1.21
CA VAL A 52 3.91 -6.46 -1.82
C VAL A 52 3.08 -7.73 -1.64
N ARG A 53 3.70 -8.91 -1.84
CA ARG A 53 3.00 -10.20 -1.64
C ARG A 53 2.56 -10.38 -0.20
N ILE A 54 3.43 -10.04 0.75
CA ILE A 54 3.12 -10.16 2.18
C ILE A 54 1.96 -9.22 2.55
N LEU A 55 2.04 -7.97 2.15
CA LEU A 55 1.01 -6.99 2.46
C LEU A 55 -0.33 -7.37 1.79
N ALA A 56 -0.29 -7.79 0.53
CA ALA A 56 -1.49 -8.22 -0.18
C ALA A 56 -2.18 -9.37 0.55
N ASN A 57 -1.41 -10.36 1.02
CA ASN A 57 -1.96 -11.48 1.79
C ASN A 57 -2.57 -11.03 3.11
N GLN A 58 -1.92 -10.10 3.80
CA GLN A 58 -2.45 -9.55 5.04
C GLN A 58 -3.77 -8.81 4.83
N LEU A 59 -3.87 -8.05 3.73
CA LEU A 59 -5.09 -7.34 3.38
C LEU A 59 -6.21 -8.30 3.01
N VAL A 60 -5.91 -9.33 2.23
CA VAL A 60 -6.89 -10.36 1.89
C VAL A 60 -7.41 -11.07 3.14
N ASN A 61 -6.51 -11.41 4.07
CA ASN A 61 -6.89 -12.04 5.33
C ASN A 61 -7.84 -11.15 6.14
N ALA A 62 -7.59 -9.85 6.16
CA ALA A 62 -8.47 -8.90 6.83
C ALA A 62 -9.87 -8.84 6.18
N LEU A 63 -9.91 -8.87 4.85
CA LEU A 63 -11.17 -8.93 4.12
C LEU A 63 -11.96 -10.21 4.42
N GLU A 64 -11.28 -11.34 4.48
CA GLU A 64 -11.90 -12.62 4.83
C GLU A 64 -12.50 -12.59 6.23
N LYS A 65 -11.78 -12.02 7.20
CA LYS A 65 -12.30 -11.85 8.56
C LYS A 65 -13.53 -10.95 8.60
N HIS A 66 -13.50 -9.87 7.84
CA HIS A 66 -14.65 -8.98 7.72
C HIS A 66 -15.86 -9.72 7.18
N ASN A 67 -15.67 -10.49 6.12
CA ASN A 67 -16.74 -11.27 5.49
C ASN A 67 -17.32 -12.31 6.45
N GLU A 68 -16.48 -12.99 7.22
CA GLU A 68 -16.93 -13.94 8.25
C GLU A 68 -17.81 -13.26 9.31
N HIS A 69 -17.42 -12.08 9.76
CA HIS A 69 -18.22 -11.32 10.74
C HIS A 69 -19.55 -10.87 10.17
N GLU A 70 -19.57 -10.44 8.91
CA GLU A 70 -20.82 -10.03 8.26
C GLU A 70 -21.76 -11.21 8.07
N GLU A 71 -21.25 -12.39 7.73
CA GLU A 71 -22.06 -13.60 7.59
C GLU A 71 -22.60 -14.08 8.93
N ALA A 72 -21.83 -13.90 10.00
CA ALA A 72 -22.23 -14.32 11.34
C ALA A 72 -23.28 -13.38 11.98
N ALA A 73 -23.35 -12.16 11.48
CA ALA A 73 -24.33 -11.19 11.95
C ALA A 73 -25.69 -11.43 11.27
#